data_f805211d8ad7864a0b7cc781edfb81fe
#
_entry.id   f805211d8ad7864a0b7cc781edfb81fe
#
_cell.length_a   1.000
_cell.length_b   1.000
_cell.length_c   1.000
_cell.angle_alpha   90.00
_cell.angle_beta   90.00
_cell.angle_gamma   90.00
#
_symmetry.space_group_name_H-M   'P 1'
#
loop_
_entity.id
_entity.type
_entity.pdbx_description
1 polymer ?
#
loop_
_entity_poly.entity_id
_entity_poly.type
_entity_poly.pdbx_seq_one_letter_code
_entity_poly.pdbx_strand_id
1 'polypeptide(L)'
;MHALPYLRGAVVVRTCNRLAILVDAPSRLASSGQSGSDAARAGSAFPGSAPAGSGAPAVADDVRAVLAHCVELSLEQVHLRHLAGHQAHLDLFATAAGLESMVVGEREIAGQLRRAFHAAWEEDTLSCDLGRALEHASRTSRLVATQTGLASSGRSVVAVGLDLATQALQDAKLRPLKEAQVVLVGTGAYAGATVTALRELGATNVRVYSRSERAQLFAQGRGIGWVDEARLAQALDAADLVVTCRGLGSPVLTREIVQRVKTPLVILDLALQRDVEAAVADLAGISYIDLLSVQRAVPQAHGEQVRAAREIVAREVEVFERSLGARSMDPVVRRLRDHVDEVVGEEISRLRPVDGCISADDATRALRHLAARLIHNPTVMARKAGESGQQDAYLEALQLVLGMDASPSDTLTVSNKERNVFTCAL
;
A
#
# COMPACT_ATOMS: atom_id res chain seq x y z
N MET A 1 1.08 17.47 1.11
CA MET A 1 -0.04 17.75 0.21
C MET A 1 -0.05 19.22 -0.24
N HIS A 2 0.05 20.20 0.63
CA HIS A 2 0.04 21.63 0.22
C HIS A 2 1.14 22.00 -0.79
N ALA A 3 2.29 21.32 -0.76
CA ALA A 3 3.38 21.55 -1.72
C ALA A 3 3.12 20.95 -3.12
N LEU A 4 2.22 19.97 -3.23
CA LEU A 4 1.89 19.28 -4.48
C LEU A 4 0.36 19.19 -4.63
N PRO A 5 -0.31 20.30 -5.03
CA PRO A 5 -1.77 20.39 -5.01
C PRO A 5 -2.48 19.49 -6.04
N TYR A 6 -1.76 18.92 -7.00
CA TYR A 6 -2.31 17.97 -7.96
C TYR A 6 -2.46 16.54 -7.41
N LEU A 7 -1.84 16.22 -6.28
CA LEU A 7 -2.01 14.93 -5.63
C LEU A 7 -3.39 14.86 -4.96
N ARG A 8 -4.09 13.76 -5.19
CA ARG A 8 -5.39 13.49 -4.56
C ARG A 8 -5.23 12.95 -3.14
N GLY A 9 -4.08 12.33 -2.85
CA GLY A 9 -3.76 11.80 -1.55
C GLY A 9 -2.30 11.41 -1.41
N ALA A 10 -1.84 11.34 -0.15
CA ALA A 10 -0.52 10.87 0.21
C ALA A 10 -0.54 10.19 1.57
N VAL A 11 0.17 9.07 1.70
CA VAL A 11 0.32 8.33 2.95
C VAL A 11 1.79 7.99 3.17
N VAL A 12 2.31 8.29 4.34
CA VAL A 12 3.68 7.96 4.73
C VAL A 12 3.69 6.71 5.60
N VAL A 13 4.24 5.63 5.07
CA VAL A 13 4.39 4.36 5.79
C VAL A 13 5.82 4.24 6.28
N ARG A 14 5.97 4.18 7.59
CA ARG A 14 7.27 3.93 8.25
C ARG A 14 7.30 2.50 8.76
N THR A 15 8.23 1.73 8.25
CA THR A 15 8.56 0.42 8.80
C THR A 15 9.96 0.44 9.41
N CYS A 16 10.42 -0.69 9.94
CA CYS A 16 11.72 -0.82 10.59
C CYS A 16 12.88 -0.47 9.68
N ASN A 17 12.77 -0.84 8.40
CA ASN A 17 13.85 -0.75 7.41
C ASN A 17 13.45 0.03 6.15
N ARG A 18 12.26 0.66 6.14
CA ARG A 18 11.74 1.33 4.95
C ARG A 18 10.91 2.55 5.31
N LEU A 19 11.10 3.62 4.57
CA LEU A 19 10.16 4.74 4.46
C LEU A 19 9.52 4.66 3.08
N ALA A 20 8.23 4.43 3.03
CA ALA A 20 7.46 4.44 1.78
C ALA A 20 6.50 5.62 1.77
N ILE A 21 6.40 6.31 0.64
CA ILE A 21 5.42 7.37 0.41
C ILE A 21 4.50 6.88 -0.69
N LEU A 22 3.26 6.61 -0.32
CA LEU A 22 2.20 6.26 -1.25
C LEU A 22 1.53 7.53 -1.70
N VAL A 23 1.39 7.72 -3.00
CA VAL A 23 0.74 8.90 -3.57
C VAL A 23 -0.34 8.48 -4.55
N ASP A 24 -1.47 9.20 -4.52
CA ASP A 24 -2.51 9.13 -5.53
C ASP A 24 -2.40 10.34 -6.43
N ALA A 25 -1.92 10.12 -7.65
CA ALA A 25 -1.71 11.14 -8.66
C ALA A 25 -2.56 10.85 -9.91
N PRO A 26 -3.11 11.88 -10.58
CA PRO A 26 -3.83 11.68 -11.83
C PRO A 26 -2.91 11.14 -12.93
N SER A 27 -3.39 10.17 -13.69
CA SER A 27 -2.65 9.54 -14.79
C SER A 27 -2.31 10.48 -15.97
N ARG A 28 -2.79 11.72 -15.95
CA ARG A 28 -2.71 12.70 -17.05
C ARG A 28 -1.64 13.77 -16.93
N LEU A 29 -0.59 13.60 -16.14
CA LEU A 29 0.56 14.52 -16.20
C LEU A 29 1.50 14.26 -17.40
N ALA A 30 1.04 13.46 -18.39
CA ALA A 30 1.84 12.99 -19.52
C ALA A 30 1.66 13.76 -20.83
N SER A 31 0.91 14.87 -20.90
CA SER A 31 0.62 15.50 -22.20
C SER A 31 0.52 17.02 -22.20
N SER A 32 1.46 17.73 -21.59
CA SER A 32 1.66 19.15 -21.85
C SER A 32 3.08 19.45 -22.34
N GLY A 33 3.45 18.87 -23.47
CA GLY A 33 4.73 19.15 -24.10
C GLY A 33 4.96 18.31 -25.34
N GLN A 34 4.19 18.56 -26.41
CA GLN A 34 4.63 18.59 -27.81
C GLN A 34 3.43 18.54 -28.75
N SER A 35 3.05 19.71 -29.25
CA SER A 35 2.37 19.82 -30.54
C SER A 35 3.43 19.61 -31.63
N GLY A 36 3.32 18.51 -32.37
CA GLY A 36 4.21 18.24 -33.48
C GLY A 36 3.88 16.90 -34.12
N SER A 37 3.08 16.97 -35.18
CA SER A 37 2.91 16.02 -36.29
C SER A 37 3.76 14.74 -36.23
N ASP A 38 3.13 13.57 -36.12
CA ASP A 38 3.30 12.45 -37.02
C ASP A 38 2.25 11.36 -36.71
N ALA A 39 1.19 11.39 -37.48
CA ALA A 39 0.22 10.30 -37.53
C ALA A 39 0.68 9.34 -38.66
N ALA A 40 1.18 8.17 -38.30
CA ALA A 40 1.02 6.96 -39.11
C ALA A 40 1.68 5.75 -38.45
N ARG A 41 0.90 4.64 -38.36
CA ARG A 41 1.28 3.26 -38.10
C ARG A 41 1.44 2.84 -36.65
N ALA A 42 0.35 2.32 -36.06
CA ALA A 42 0.44 1.30 -35.03
C ALA A 42 -0.69 0.28 -35.26
N GLY A 43 -0.26 -0.93 -35.50
CA GLY A 43 -1.11 -2.11 -35.59
C GLY A 43 -1.67 -2.50 -34.22
N SER A 44 -2.78 -3.23 -34.27
CA SER A 44 -3.57 -3.84 -33.21
C SER A 44 -2.74 -4.40 -32.05
N ALA A 45 -2.97 -3.87 -30.83
CA ALA A 45 -2.65 -4.56 -29.58
C ALA A 45 -3.81 -4.34 -28.61
N PHE A 46 -4.24 -5.41 -27.96
CA PHE A 46 -5.33 -5.48 -26.97
C PHE A 46 -5.26 -4.37 -25.92
N PRO A 47 -6.39 -3.80 -25.46
CA PRO A 47 -6.44 -2.78 -24.42
C PRO A 47 -6.31 -3.47 -23.03
N GLY A 48 -5.09 -3.77 -22.62
CA GLY A 48 -4.80 -4.39 -21.32
C GLY A 48 -3.43 -4.06 -20.74
N SER A 49 -2.55 -3.47 -21.50
CA SER A 49 -1.24 -3.02 -21.04
C SER A 49 -1.01 -1.58 -21.50
N ALA A 50 -1.48 -0.63 -20.70
CA ALA A 50 -1.01 0.74 -20.86
C ALA A 50 0.51 0.76 -20.58
N PRO A 51 1.35 1.28 -21.49
CA PRO A 51 2.77 1.48 -21.22
C PRO A 51 2.89 2.40 -20.00
N ALA A 52 3.89 2.16 -19.17
CA ALA A 52 4.23 2.99 -18.03
C ALA A 52 4.23 4.46 -18.47
N GLY A 53 3.21 5.22 -18.03
CA GLY A 53 2.95 6.55 -18.53
C GLY A 53 4.11 7.49 -18.19
N SER A 54 4.50 8.31 -19.16
CA SER A 54 5.56 9.31 -19.08
C SER A 54 5.39 10.38 -17.97
N GLY A 55 4.30 10.37 -17.22
CA GLY A 55 4.06 11.26 -16.08
C GLY A 55 4.56 10.74 -14.73
N ALA A 56 4.86 9.46 -14.61
CA ALA A 56 5.31 8.85 -13.37
C ALA A 56 6.68 9.37 -12.87
N PRO A 57 7.69 9.62 -13.74
CA PRO A 57 8.96 10.19 -13.33
C PRO A 57 8.83 11.60 -12.73
N ALA A 58 7.97 12.45 -13.29
CA ALA A 58 7.75 13.82 -12.81
C ALA A 58 7.22 13.85 -11.37
N VAL A 59 6.25 12.99 -11.05
CA VAL A 59 5.71 12.88 -9.68
C VAL A 59 6.78 12.42 -8.70
N ALA A 60 7.64 11.46 -9.09
CA ALA A 60 8.73 10.97 -8.24
C ALA A 60 9.78 12.05 -7.97
N ASP A 61 10.09 12.88 -8.96
CA ASP A 61 11.03 14.00 -8.82
C ASP A 61 10.45 15.10 -7.92
N ASP A 62 9.16 15.41 -8.05
CA ASP A 62 8.49 16.38 -7.18
C ASP A 62 8.44 15.88 -5.72
N VAL A 63 8.12 14.62 -5.49
CA VAL A 63 8.14 14.01 -4.15
C VAL A 63 9.56 14.03 -3.59
N ARG A 64 10.57 13.73 -4.39
CA ARG A 64 11.98 13.78 -3.98
C ARG A 64 12.40 15.19 -3.57
N ALA A 65 11.97 16.21 -4.32
CA ALA A 65 12.25 17.61 -4.01
C ALA A 65 11.62 18.04 -2.68
N VAL A 66 10.35 17.67 -2.45
CA VAL A 66 9.65 17.94 -1.18
C VAL A 66 10.35 17.24 -0.01
N LEU A 67 10.74 15.98 -0.17
CA LEU A 67 11.46 15.25 0.87
C LEU A 67 12.81 15.89 1.18
N ALA A 68 13.61 16.21 0.16
CA ALA A 68 14.91 16.85 0.33
C ALA A 68 14.77 18.15 1.15
N HIS A 69 13.74 18.95 0.84
CA HIS A 69 13.45 20.17 1.59
C HIS A 69 13.04 19.88 3.04
N CYS A 70 12.16 18.88 3.27
CA CYS A 70 11.68 18.56 4.61
C CYS A 70 12.75 18.00 5.55
N VAL A 71 13.78 17.33 5.00
CA VAL A 71 14.87 16.72 5.78
C VAL A 71 16.17 17.51 5.69
N GLU A 72 16.16 18.69 5.06
CA GLU A 72 17.31 19.57 4.89
C GLU A 72 18.51 18.88 4.21
N LEU A 73 18.24 18.01 3.23
CA LEU A 73 19.23 17.32 2.40
C LEU A 73 19.25 17.87 0.99
N SER A 74 20.37 17.69 0.28
CA SER A 74 20.43 17.97 -1.15
C SER A 74 19.65 16.90 -1.95
N LEU A 75 19.18 17.26 -3.15
CA LEU A 75 18.47 16.31 -4.04
C LEU A 75 19.31 15.07 -4.37
N GLU A 76 20.63 15.21 -4.45
CA GLU A 76 21.55 14.11 -4.73
C GLU A 76 21.67 13.11 -3.59
N GLN A 77 21.38 13.54 -2.36
CA GLN A 77 21.41 12.69 -1.17
C GLN A 77 20.12 11.91 -0.94
N VAL A 78 19.02 12.30 -1.64
CA VAL A 78 17.73 11.61 -1.52
C VAL A 78 17.55 10.63 -2.66
N HIS A 79 17.68 9.35 -2.37
CA HIS A 79 17.49 8.27 -3.34
C HIS A 79 16.11 7.64 -3.14
N LEU A 80 15.25 7.67 -4.16
CA LEU A 80 13.95 7.06 -4.18
C LEU A 80 13.88 5.93 -5.20
N ARG A 81 13.35 4.78 -4.78
CA ARG A 81 12.89 3.75 -5.71
C ARG A 81 11.44 4.07 -6.07
N HIS A 82 11.20 4.41 -7.32
CA HIS A 82 9.86 4.68 -7.83
C HIS A 82 9.19 3.41 -8.34
N LEU A 83 7.95 3.19 -7.91
CA LEU A 83 7.08 2.11 -8.37
C LEU A 83 5.72 2.71 -8.75
N ALA A 84 5.10 2.21 -9.82
CA ALA A 84 3.80 2.68 -10.29
C ALA A 84 2.90 1.51 -10.70
N GLY A 85 1.59 1.71 -10.66
CA GLY A 85 0.59 0.73 -11.08
C GLY A 85 0.77 -0.62 -10.39
N HIS A 86 0.74 -1.70 -11.16
CA HIS A 86 0.85 -3.08 -10.68
C HIS A 86 2.04 -3.32 -9.74
N GLN A 87 3.20 -2.76 -10.06
CA GLN A 87 4.39 -2.93 -9.21
C GLN A 87 4.26 -2.24 -7.86
N ALA A 88 3.60 -1.08 -7.80
CA ALA A 88 3.33 -0.39 -6.53
C ALA A 88 2.34 -1.18 -5.66
N HIS A 89 1.31 -1.76 -6.26
CA HIS A 89 0.35 -2.62 -5.55
C HIS A 89 1.01 -3.90 -5.04
N LEU A 90 1.85 -4.56 -5.86
CA LEU A 90 2.62 -5.75 -5.43
C LEU A 90 3.53 -5.43 -4.25
N ASP A 91 4.29 -4.33 -4.31
CA ASP A 91 5.21 -3.93 -3.23
C ASP A 91 4.44 -3.58 -1.95
N LEU A 92 3.33 -2.86 -2.05
CA LEU A 92 2.48 -2.53 -0.91
C LEU A 92 1.90 -3.79 -0.24
N PHE A 93 1.35 -4.72 -1.02
CA PHE A 93 0.70 -5.93 -0.49
C PHE A 93 1.73 -6.92 0.06
N ALA A 94 2.88 -7.07 -0.61
CA ALA A 94 3.99 -7.86 -0.12
C ALA A 94 4.57 -7.27 1.18
N THR A 95 4.70 -5.95 1.25
CA THR A 95 5.12 -5.24 2.47
C THR A 95 4.12 -5.48 3.59
N ALA A 96 2.81 -5.31 3.34
CA ALA A 96 1.75 -5.55 4.32
C ALA A 96 1.75 -6.99 4.86
N ALA A 97 2.07 -7.97 4.00
CA ALA A 97 2.20 -9.37 4.35
C ALA A 97 3.53 -9.71 5.04
N GLY A 98 4.44 -8.74 5.22
CA GLY A 98 5.75 -8.95 5.84
C GLY A 98 6.75 -9.71 4.97
N LEU A 99 6.50 -9.83 3.66
CA LEU A 99 7.37 -10.57 2.74
C LEU A 99 8.64 -9.81 2.37
N GLU A 100 8.62 -8.49 2.52
CA GLU A 100 9.73 -7.58 2.24
C GLU A 100 10.46 -7.13 3.52
N SER A 101 10.15 -7.76 4.66
CA SER A 101 10.80 -7.50 5.95
C SER A 101 12.08 -8.32 6.08
N MET A 102 13.00 -7.87 6.93
CA MET A 102 14.23 -8.62 7.27
C MET A 102 13.92 -10.01 7.84
N VAL A 103 12.83 -10.11 8.60
CA VAL A 103 12.25 -11.37 9.04
C VAL A 103 10.91 -11.55 8.32
N VAL A 104 10.87 -12.51 7.41
CA VAL A 104 9.68 -12.78 6.62
C VAL A 104 8.53 -13.21 7.52
N GLY A 105 7.36 -12.57 7.38
CA GLY A 105 6.16 -12.83 8.20
C GLY A 105 6.07 -12.00 9.48
N GLU A 106 6.83 -10.91 9.61
CA GLU A 106 6.80 -10.02 10.76
C GLU A 106 5.42 -9.35 10.93
N ARG A 107 4.79 -9.59 12.07
CA ARG A 107 3.42 -9.08 12.37
C ARG A 107 3.36 -7.57 12.61
N GLU A 108 4.47 -6.94 12.91
CA GLU A 108 4.52 -5.52 13.28
C GLU A 108 4.19 -4.60 12.12
N ILE A 109 4.43 -5.04 10.88
CA ILE A 109 4.15 -4.27 9.66
C ILE A 109 2.66 -3.94 9.54
N ALA A 110 1.77 -4.89 9.82
CA ALA A 110 0.32 -4.64 9.78
C ALA A 110 -0.10 -3.54 10.76
N GLY A 111 0.55 -3.47 11.94
CA GLY A 111 0.36 -2.39 12.90
C GLY A 111 0.87 -1.04 12.40
N GLN A 112 1.99 -1.04 11.69
CA GLN A 112 2.60 0.16 11.12
C GLN A 112 1.73 0.72 9.98
N LEU A 113 1.22 -0.13 9.08
CA LEU A 113 0.27 0.26 8.04
C LEU A 113 -1.00 0.89 8.63
N ARG A 114 -1.56 0.26 9.66
CA ARG A 114 -2.77 0.79 10.32
C ARG A 114 -2.51 2.17 10.95
N ARG A 115 -1.37 2.38 11.59
CA ARG A 115 -0.98 3.71 12.12
C ARG A 115 -0.84 4.73 11.01
N ALA A 116 -0.21 4.38 9.88
CA ALA A 116 -0.09 5.25 8.72
C ALA A 116 -1.45 5.62 8.10
N PHE A 117 -2.38 4.65 8.03
CA PHE A 117 -3.75 4.89 7.59
C PHE A 117 -4.47 5.91 8.49
N HIS A 118 -4.43 5.71 9.83
CA HIS A 118 -5.08 6.62 10.76
C HIS A 118 -4.47 8.02 10.74
N ALA A 119 -3.14 8.14 10.68
CA ALA A 119 -2.48 9.43 10.57
C ALA A 119 -2.89 10.18 9.30
N ALA A 120 -2.92 9.50 8.15
CA ALA A 120 -3.36 10.12 6.90
C ALA A 120 -4.85 10.48 6.90
N TRP A 121 -5.68 9.71 7.61
CA TRP A 121 -7.09 10.04 7.83
C TRP A 121 -7.26 11.30 8.68
N GLU A 122 -6.56 11.38 9.82
CA GLU A 122 -6.61 12.53 10.74
C GLU A 122 -6.06 13.82 10.09
N GLU A 123 -5.06 13.69 9.21
CA GLU A 123 -4.44 14.80 8.49
C GLU A 123 -5.18 15.19 7.18
N ASP A 124 -6.30 14.52 6.87
CA ASP A 124 -7.07 14.71 5.63
C ASP A 124 -6.21 14.56 4.34
N THR A 125 -5.24 13.65 4.39
CA THR A 125 -4.36 13.34 3.24
C THR A 125 -4.70 12.01 2.57
N LEU A 126 -5.67 11.26 3.09
CA LEU A 126 -6.06 9.95 2.60
C LEU A 126 -7.09 10.06 1.48
N SER A 127 -6.70 9.74 0.24
CA SER A 127 -7.67 9.58 -0.84
C SER A 127 -8.47 8.27 -0.72
N CYS A 128 -9.63 8.23 -1.35
CA CYS A 128 -10.45 7.01 -1.41
C CYS A 128 -9.69 5.80 -1.97
N ASP A 129 -8.86 6.00 -2.98
CA ASP A 129 -8.14 4.92 -3.64
C ASP A 129 -6.96 4.42 -2.80
N LEU A 130 -6.22 5.33 -2.13
CA LEU A 130 -5.20 4.94 -1.14
C LEU A 130 -5.81 4.23 0.07
N GLY A 131 -6.95 4.70 0.57
CA GLY A 131 -7.67 4.05 1.67
C GLY A 131 -8.02 2.59 1.33
N ARG A 132 -8.58 2.37 0.14
CA ARG A 132 -8.92 1.03 -0.36
C ARG A 132 -7.70 0.14 -0.55
N ALA A 133 -6.60 0.69 -1.10
CA ALA A 133 -5.36 -0.06 -1.28
C ALA A 133 -4.81 -0.55 0.06
N LEU A 134 -4.77 0.33 1.07
CA LEU A 134 -4.30 -0.02 2.42
C LEU A 134 -5.22 -1.01 3.13
N GLU A 135 -6.55 -0.88 2.98
CA GLU A 135 -7.52 -1.85 3.52
C GLU A 135 -7.37 -3.22 2.86
N HIS A 136 -7.22 -3.27 1.53
CA HIS A 136 -7.03 -4.52 0.79
C HIS A 136 -5.69 -5.15 1.14
N ALA A 137 -4.60 -4.38 1.22
CA ALA A 137 -3.30 -4.84 1.68
C ALA A 137 -3.36 -5.44 3.10
N SER A 138 -4.11 -4.80 4.01
CA SER A 138 -4.35 -5.32 5.37
C SER A 138 -5.15 -6.62 5.38
N ARG A 139 -6.11 -6.78 4.46
CA ARG A 139 -6.85 -8.03 4.26
C ARG A 139 -5.95 -9.12 3.73
N THR A 140 -5.14 -8.82 2.72
CA THR A 140 -4.15 -9.74 2.13
C THR A 140 -3.16 -10.23 3.18
N SER A 141 -2.67 -9.35 4.05
CA SER A 141 -1.80 -9.71 5.17
C SER A 141 -2.44 -10.78 6.08
N ARG A 142 -3.73 -10.62 6.40
CA ARG A 142 -4.46 -11.63 7.20
C ARG A 142 -4.66 -12.95 6.45
N LEU A 143 -4.94 -12.91 5.15
CA LEU A 143 -5.05 -14.11 4.32
C LEU A 143 -3.72 -14.88 4.29
N VAL A 144 -2.61 -14.20 4.05
CA VAL A 144 -1.27 -14.80 4.09
C VAL A 144 -1.02 -15.44 5.46
N ALA A 145 -1.29 -14.71 6.54
CA ALA A 145 -1.08 -15.20 7.90
C ALA A 145 -1.88 -16.48 8.21
N THR A 146 -3.13 -16.57 7.72
CA THR A 146 -4.01 -17.70 7.99
C THR A 146 -3.79 -18.90 7.08
N GLN A 147 -3.42 -18.67 5.80
CA GLN A 147 -3.32 -19.72 4.79
C GLN A 147 -1.92 -20.33 4.67
N THR A 148 -0.86 -19.60 5.05
CA THR A 148 0.52 -20.08 4.86
C THR A 148 1.22 -20.50 6.15
N GLY A 149 0.64 -20.20 7.31
CA GLY A 149 1.31 -20.41 8.59
C GLY A 149 2.55 -19.52 8.80
N LEU A 150 2.83 -18.59 7.86
CA LEU A 150 4.00 -17.71 7.92
C LEU A 150 4.01 -16.88 9.21
N ALA A 151 2.85 -16.47 9.70
CA ALA A 151 2.69 -15.74 10.94
C ALA A 151 2.97 -16.59 12.21
N SER A 152 2.86 -17.89 12.13
CA SER A 152 3.17 -18.79 13.25
C SER A 152 4.65 -19.20 13.29
N SER A 153 5.34 -19.16 12.13
CA SER A 153 6.77 -19.41 12.00
C SER A 153 7.62 -18.13 12.14
N GLY A 154 7.01 -16.96 11.93
CA GLY A 154 7.67 -15.66 12.01
C GLY A 154 7.85 -15.20 13.46
N ARG A 155 8.98 -15.57 14.09
CA ARG A 155 9.42 -14.90 15.33
C ARG A 155 9.79 -13.46 14.97
N SER A 156 9.38 -12.49 15.80
CA SER A 156 9.76 -11.10 15.55
C SER A 156 11.30 -10.94 15.63
N VAL A 157 11.84 -9.97 14.88
CA VAL A 157 13.28 -9.58 14.99
C VAL A 157 13.68 -9.40 16.45
N VAL A 158 12.80 -8.79 17.24
CA VAL A 158 13.00 -8.57 18.66
C VAL A 158 13.10 -9.89 19.41
N ALA A 159 12.22 -10.86 19.16
CA ALA A 159 12.24 -12.14 19.84
C ALA A 159 13.52 -12.94 19.53
N VAL A 160 13.93 -13.00 18.26
CA VAL A 160 15.17 -13.67 17.85
C VAL A 160 16.39 -12.95 18.44
N GLY A 161 16.40 -11.61 18.42
CA GLY A 161 17.47 -10.82 19.03
C GLY A 161 17.57 -11.06 20.54
N LEU A 162 16.46 -11.16 21.26
CA LEU A 162 16.45 -11.44 22.70
C LEU A 162 16.85 -12.88 23.03
N ASP A 163 16.56 -13.85 22.15
CA ASP A 163 17.08 -15.21 22.31
C ASP A 163 18.61 -15.25 22.21
N LEU A 164 19.18 -14.58 21.19
CA LEU A 164 20.62 -14.44 21.04
C LEU A 164 21.24 -13.70 22.22
N ALA A 165 20.60 -12.63 22.69
CA ALA A 165 21.07 -11.91 23.89
C ALA A 165 21.00 -12.79 25.15
N THR A 166 19.96 -13.61 25.29
CA THR A 166 19.84 -14.56 26.41
C THR A 166 20.96 -15.58 26.39
N GLN A 167 21.29 -16.13 25.21
CA GLN A 167 22.43 -17.04 25.07
C GLN A 167 23.75 -16.33 25.39
N ALA A 168 23.96 -15.12 24.90
CA ALA A 168 25.16 -14.34 25.19
C ALA A 168 25.32 -14.00 26.69
N LEU A 169 24.22 -13.73 27.40
CA LEU A 169 24.23 -13.54 28.85
C LEU A 169 24.71 -14.82 29.57
N GLN A 170 24.27 -16.01 29.16
CA GLN A 170 24.68 -17.28 29.71
C GLN A 170 26.15 -17.55 29.44
N ASP A 171 26.61 -17.35 28.19
CA ASP A 171 28.02 -17.56 27.79
C ASP A 171 28.96 -16.63 28.53
N ALA A 172 28.55 -15.38 28.79
CA ALA A 172 29.29 -14.39 29.56
C ALA A 172 29.17 -14.58 31.08
N LYS A 173 28.41 -15.59 31.56
CA LYS A 173 28.13 -15.86 32.99
C LYS A 173 27.54 -14.65 33.72
N LEU A 174 26.75 -13.85 33.01
CA LEU A 174 25.97 -12.74 33.55
C LEU A 174 24.65 -13.22 34.18
N ARG A 175 23.90 -12.31 34.79
CA ARG A 175 22.58 -12.63 35.35
C ARG A 175 21.65 -13.15 34.26
N PRO A 176 20.83 -14.16 34.55
CA PRO A 176 19.82 -14.59 33.58
C PRO A 176 18.84 -13.44 33.26
N LEU A 177 18.28 -13.44 32.06
CA LEU A 177 17.46 -12.32 31.55
C LEU A 177 16.38 -11.84 32.53
N LYS A 178 15.79 -12.76 33.32
CA LYS A 178 14.76 -12.43 34.32
C LYS A 178 15.29 -11.50 35.45
N GLU A 179 16.55 -11.59 35.76
CA GLU A 179 17.22 -10.85 36.84
C GLU A 179 18.15 -9.76 36.28
N ALA A 180 18.42 -9.81 34.97
CA ALA A 180 19.35 -8.91 34.31
C ALA A 180 18.90 -7.46 34.40
N GLN A 181 19.89 -6.56 34.58
CA GLN A 181 19.67 -5.13 34.45
C GLN A 181 19.70 -4.77 32.99
N VAL A 182 18.55 -4.37 32.45
CA VAL A 182 18.38 -4.05 31.02
C VAL A 182 18.26 -2.54 30.83
N VAL A 183 19.12 -1.99 29.98
CA VAL A 183 19.01 -0.58 29.51
C VAL A 183 18.52 -0.59 28.06
N LEU A 184 17.35 -0.02 27.84
CA LEU A 184 16.74 0.12 26.52
C LEU A 184 16.99 1.54 25.99
N VAL A 185 17.64 1.68 24.84
CA VAL A 185 17.96 2.96 24.22
C VAL A 185 17.00 3.23 23.07
N GLY A 186 16.05 4.15 23.27
CA GLY A 186 15.04 4.52 22.30
C GLY A 186 13.63 4.46 22.86
N THR A 187 12.69 5.19 22.22
CA THR A 187 11.27 5.28 22.62
C THR A 187 10.32 5.08 21.44
N GLY A 188 10.82 4.52 20.33
CA GLY A 188 10.05 4.25 19.12
C GLY A 188 9.20 2.97 19.20
N ALA A 189 8.65 2.56 18.06
CA ALA A 189 7.81 1.37 17.96
C ALA A 189 8.58 0.10 18.39
N TYR A 190 9.82 -0.04 17.95
CA TYR A 190 10.70 -1.16 18.35
C TYR A 190 10.96 -1.21 19.85
N ALA A 191 11.16 -0.06 20.49
CA ALA A 191 11.29 -0.01 21.94
C ALA A 191 10.04 -0.54 22.64
N GLY A 192 8.84 -0.21 22.11
CA GLY A 192 7.59 -0.75 22.62
C GLY A 192 7.49 -2.27 22.50
N ALA A 193 7.83 -2.81 21.34
CA ALA A 193 7.85 -4.25 21.08
C ALA A 193 8.90 -4.97 21.97
N THR A 194 10.07 -4.37 22.14
CA THR A 194 11.14 -4.88 23.00
C THR A 194 10.71 -4.97 24.46
N VAL A 195 10.04 -3.93 25.00
CA VAL A 195 9.52 -3.97 26.38
C VAL A 195 8.48 -5.08 26.55
N THR A 196 7.58 -5.25 25.56
CA THR A 196 6.59 -6.34 25.60
C THR A 196 7.27 -7.72 25.61
N ALA A 197 8.20 -7.95 24.69
CA ALA A 197 8.93 -9.22 24.60
C ALA A 197 9.79 -9.50 25.83
N LEU A 198 10.49 -8.49 26.38
CA LEU A 198 11.26 -8.63 27.63
C LEU A 198 10.34 -9.04 28.81
N ARG A 199 9.15 -8.45 28.87
CA ARG A 199 8.17 -8.80 29.92
C ARG A 199 7.64 -10.22 29.76
N GLU A 200 7.35 -10.66 28.54
CA GLU A 200 6.96 -12.05 28.25
C GLU A 200 8.04 -13.06 28.64
N LEU A 201 9.31 -12.66 28.51
CA LEU A 201 10.45 -13.45 28.95
C LEU A 201 10.74 -13.32 30.48
N GLY A 202 9.94 -12.52 31.18
CA GLY A 202 10.02 -12.35 32.63
C GLY A 202 11.06 -11.34 33.12
N ALA A 203 11.64 -10.50 32.25
CA ALA A 203 12.55 -9.44 32.64
C ALA A 203 11.80 -8.33 33.40
N THR A 204 12.24 -8.02 34.61
CA THR A 204 11.58 -7.02 35.49
C THR A 204 12.38 -5.73 35.65
N ASN A 205 13.70 -5.79 35.46
CA ASN A 205 14.61 -4.68 35.71
C ASN A 205 14.95 -3.92 34.41
N VAL A 206 13.94 -3.35 33.75
CA VAL A 206 14.10 -2.63 32.50
C VAL A 206 14.03 -1.13 32.74
N ARG A 207 15.01 -0.39 32.23
CA ARG A 207 15.05 1.07 32.25
C ARG A 207 15.23 1.60 30.83
N VAL A 208 14.46 2.62 30.44
CA VAL A 208 14.59 3.23 29.13
C VAL A 208 15.38 4.53 29.20
N TYR A 209 16.23 4.72 28.20
CA TYR A 209 16.94 5.98 27.95
C TYR A 209 16.54 6.58 26.59
N SER A 210 16.39 7.88 26.54
CA SER A 210 16.28 8.66 25.32
C SER A 210 16.83 10.07 25.56
N ARG A 211 17.54 10.64 24.60
CA ARG A 211 18.00 12.05 24.67
C ARG A 211 16.88 13.05 24.81
N SER A 212 15.68 12.70 24.39
CA SER A 212 14.49 13.55 24.53
C SER A 212 13.74 13.22 25.83
N GLU A 213 12.98 14.16 26.37
CA GLU A 213 12.11 14.00 27.54
C GLU A 213 11.05 12.88 27.38
N ARG A 214 10.94 12.28 26.18
CA ARG A 214 10.03 11.16 25.90
C ARG A 214 10.32 9.89 26.71
N ALA A 215 11.53 9.74 27.26
CA ALA A 215 11.88 8.54 28.05
C ALA A 215 10.97 8.37 29.28
N GLN A 216 10.70 9.45 30.02
CA GLN A 216 9.85 9.41 31.20
C GLN A 216 8.41 9.05 30.86
N LEU A 217 7.81 9.71 29.86
CA LEU A 217 6.45 9.45 29.41
C LEU A 217 6.31 8.00 28.88
N PHE A 218 7.30 7.54 28.09
CA PHE A 218 7.34 6.19 27.58
C PHE A 218 7.40 5.15 28.70
N ALA A 219 8.21 5.39 29.74
CA ALA A 219 8.39 4.53 30.89
C ALA A 219 7.11 4.44 31.73
N GLN A 220 6.48 5.58 32.03
CA GLN A 220 5.22 5.66 32.78
C GLN A 220 4.10 4.84 32.11
N GLY A 221 3.92 5.03 30.81
CA GLY A 221 2.90 4.29 30.05
C GLY A 221 3.12 2.77 29.98
N ARG A 222 4.30 2.29 30.40
CA ARG A 222 4.68 0.88 30.34
C ARG A 222 5.10 0.27 31.68
N GLY A 223 5.06 1.02 32.76
CA GLY A 223 5.42 0.54 34.09
C GLY A 223 6.88 0.05 34.18
N ILE A 224 7.82 0.72 33.51
CA ILE A 224 9.27 0.46 33.59
C ILE A 224 10.01 1.68 34.12
N GLY A 225 11.29 1.51 34.48
CA GLY A 225 12.16 2.62 34.90
C GLY A 225 12.62 3.48 33.72
N TRP A 226 13.15 4.65 34.00
CA TRP A 226 13.82 5.50 33.02
C TRP A 226 15.14 6.03 33.55
N VAL A 227 16.02 6.45 32.64
CA VAL A 227 17.35 6.97 32.93
C VAL A 227 17.49 8.32 32.27
N ASP A 228 17.93 9.32 33.01
CA ASP A 228 18.33 10.62 32.48
C ASP A 228 19.77 10.61 31.93
N GLU A 229 20.13 11.64 31.16
CA GLU A 229 21.47 11.74 30.56
C GLU A 229 22.59 11.70 31.60
N ALA A 230 22.41 12.35 32.74
CA ALA A 230 23.44 12.43 33.80
C ALA A 230 23.71 11.06 34.45
N ARG A 231 22.72 10.17 34.43
CA ARG A 231 22.82 8.83 35.03
C ARG A 231 23.09 7.72 34.01
N LEU A 232 23.18 8.06 32.72
CA LEU A 232 23.36 7.05 31.66
C LEU A 232 24.64 6.21 31.91
N ALA A 233 25.76 6.82 32.19
CA ALA A 233 27.01 6.13 32.43
C ALA A 233 26.90 5.14 33.61
N GLN A 234 26.24 5.55 34.70
CA GLN A 234 26.01 4.67 35.86
C GLN A 234 25.05 3.53 35.53
N ALA A 235 24.03 3.79 34.70
CA ALA A 235 23.07 2.77 34.29
C ALA A 235 23.72 1.73 33.38
N LEU A 236 24.60 2.16 32.47
CA LEU A 236 25.37 1.29 31.59
C LEU A 236 26.37 0.41 32.40
N ASP A 237 27.03 1.00 33.41
CA ASP A 237 27.93 0.29 34.33
C ASP A 237 27.24 -0.84 35.13
N ALA A 238 25.96 -0.66 35.42
CA ALA A 238 25.16 -1.65 36.13
C ALA A 238 24.46 -2.66 35.23
N ALA A 239 24.48 -2.43 33.91
CA ALA A 239 23.74 -3.21 32.93
C ALA A 239 24.40 -4.57 32.65
N ASP A 240 23.59 -5.59 32.47
CA ASP A 240 23.98 -6.88 31.88
C ASP A 240 23.68 -6.91 30.39
N LEU A 241 22.57 -6.21 29.99
CA LEU A 241 22.11 -6.14 28.63
C LEU A 241 21.76 -4.68 28.27
N VAL A 242 22.29 -4.22 27.16
CA VAL A 242 21.86 -2.96 26.52
C VAL A 242 21.17 -3.30 25.20
N VAL A 243 19.94 -2.80 25.00
CA VAL A 243 19.22 -2.95 23.74
C VAL A 243 19.07 -1.58 23.09
N THR A 244 19.55 -1.41 21.86
CA THR A 244 19.44 -0.16 21.11
C THR A 244 18.46 -0.31 19.95
N CYS A 245 17.62 0.70 19.72
CA CYS A 245 16.56 0.64 18.71
C CYS A 245 16.11 2.03 18.21
N ARG A 246 17.04 3.00 18.12
CA ARG A 246 16.72 4.37 17.63
C ARG A 246 16.80 4.48 16.12
N GLY A 247 17.89 4.01 15.51
CA GLY A 247 18.12 4.05 14.07
C GLY A 247 18.18 5.45 13.47
N LEU A 248 18.73 6.43 14.18
CA LEU A 248 18.78 7.85 13.74
C LEU A 248 20.06 8.21 12.97
N GLY A 249 20.90 7.23 12.61
CA GLY A 249 22.11 7.43 11.82
C GLY A 249 23.32 7.99 12.57
N SER A 250 23.19 8.25 13.87
CA SER A 250 24.31 8.64 14.73
C SER A 250 24.44 7.68 15.92
N PRO A 251 25.59 7.04 16.13
CA PRO A 251 25.78 6.13 17.26
C PRO A 251 25.51 6.81 18.61
N VAL A 252 24.86 6.10 19.51
CA VAL A 252 24.68 6.51 20.93
C VAL A 252 25.73 5.86 21.79
N LEU A 253 26.06 4.60 21.49
CA LEU A 253 27.09 3.85 22.16
C LEU A 253 28.38 3.92 21.33
N THR A 254 29.21 4.91 21.67
CA THR A 254 30.54 5.05 21.05
C THR A 254 31.56 4.18 21.78
N ARG A 255 32.67 3.89 21.12
CA ARG A 255 33.80 3.20 21.74
C ARG A 255 34.23 3.88 23.03
N GLU A 256 34.28 5.21 23.08
CA GLU A 256 34.69 6.00 24.23
C GLU A 256 33.77 5.79 25.42
N ILE A 257 32.47 5.70 25.21
CA ILE A 257 31.48 5.41 26.25
C ILE A 257 31.64 3.99 26.76
N VAL A 258 31.63 3.02 25.83
CA VAL A 258 31.58 1.57 26.21
C VAL A 258 32.88 1.09 26.84
N GLN A 259 34.06 1.58 26.44
CA GLN A 259 35.33 1.20 27.07
C GLN A 259 35.43 1.60 28.56
N ARG A 260 34.60 2.50 29.05
CA ARG A 260 34.52 2.94 30.44
C ARG A 260 33.54 2.09 31.27
N VAL A 261 32.73 1.28 30.60
CA VAL A 261 31.70 0.45 31.24
C VAL A 261 32.30 -0.85 31.75
N LYS A 262 31.78 -1.34 32.88
CA LYS A 262 32.17 -2.65 33.41
C LYS A 262 31.85 -3.77 32.45
N THR A 263 32.76 -4.70 32.29
CA THR A 263 32.58 -5.90 31.47
C THR A 263 32.52 -7.15 32.36
N PRO A 264 31.86 -8.21 31.95
CA PRO A 264 31.24 -8.39 30.61
C PRO A 264 29.92 -7.66 30.46
N LEU A 265 29.57 -7.30 29.20
CA LEU A 265 28.33 -6.65 28.83
C LEU A 265 27.81 -7.22 27.50
N VAL A 266 26.50 -7.47 27.40
CA VAL A 266 25.84 -7.83 26.16
C VAL A 266 25.17 -6.61 25.56
N ILE A 267 25.39 -6.36 24.26
CA ILE A 267 24.78 -5.26 23.49
C ILE A 267 24.01 -5.87 22.33
N LEU A 268 22.71 -5.62 22.28
CA LEU A 268 21.80 -5.98 21.17
C LEU A 268 21.39 -4.71 20.41
N ASP A 269 21.90 -4.55 19.18
CA ASP A 269 21.55 -3.42 18.33
C ASP A 269 20.51 -3.83 17.30
N LEU A 270 19.26 -3.43 17.53
CA LEU A 270 18.13 -3.63 16.64
C LEU A 270 17.90 -2.45 15.68
N ALA A 271 18.81 -1.47 15.69
CA ALA A 271 18.68 -0.31 14.83
C ALA A 271 19.13 -0.61 13.40
N LEU A 272 18.37 -0.17 12.40
CA LEU A 272 18.74 -0.32 10.99
C LEU A 272 20.01 0.47 10.65
N GLN A 273 20.05 1.71 11.11
CA GLN A 273 21.27 2.51 11.11
C GLN A 273 21.88 2.42 12.49
N ARG A 274 23.01 1.75 12.57
CA ARG A 274 23.66 1.34 13.83
C ARG A 274 23.63 2.45 14.90
N ASP A 275 23.06 2.13 16.03
CA ASP A 275 23.11 2.97 17.24
C ASP A 275 24.42 2.74 18.02
N VAL A 276 25.19 1.70 17.65
CA VAL A 276 26.45 1.30 18.25
C VAL A 276 27.58 1.50 17.24
N GLU A 277 28.67 2.17 17.64
CA GLU A 277 29.84 2.35 16.83
C GLU A 277 30.51 1.00 16.50
N ALA A 278 30.94 0.81 15.25
CA ALA A 278 31.50 -0.47 14.80
C ALA A 278 32.70 -0.94 15.66
N ALA A 279 33.53 0.00 16.13
CA ALA A 279 34.68 -0.28 16.96
C ALA A 279 34.34 -0.81 18.36
N VAL A 280 33.07 -0.81 18.78
CA VAL A 280 32.63 -1.42 20.04
C VAL A 280 32.66 -2.93 19.98
N ALA A 281 32.44 -3.51 18.82
CA ALA A 281 32.51 -4.98 18.63
C ALA A 281 33.88 -5.58 18.93
N ASP A 282 34.94 -4.78 18.83
CA ASP A 282 36.33 -5.21 19.07
C ASP A 282 36.76 -5.08 20.52
N LEU A 283 35.91 -4.58 21.42
CA LEU A 283 36.20 -4.40 22.83
C LEU A 283 36.14 -5.72 23.59
N ALA A 284 37.16 -6.00 24.37
CA ALA A 284 37.20 -7.21 25.20
C ALA A 284 36.08 -7.22 26.24
N GLY A 285 35.38 -8.34 26.36
CA GLY A 285 34.27 -8.52 27.30
C GLY A 285 32.93 -7.95 26.82
N ILE A 286 32.86 -7.47 25.56
CA ILE A 286 31.61 -7.06 24.93
C ILE A 286 31.10 -8.16 24.00
N SER A 287 29.86 -8.60 24.21
CA SER A 287 29.14 -9.47 23.29
C SER A 287 28.20 -8.61 22.46
N TYR A 288 28.61 -8.28 21.23
CA TYR A 288 27.84 -7.41 20.35
C TYR A 288 27.01 -8.21 19.33
N ILE A 289 25.71 -8.00 19.34
CA ILE A 289 24.73 -8.65 18.47
C ILE A 289 24.07 -7.55 17.64
N ASP A 290 24.38 -7.50 16.36
CA ASP A 290 23.76 -6.55 15.42
C ASP A 290 22.57 -7.18 14.69
N LEU A 291 21.84 -6.34 13.95
CA LEU A 291 20.67 -6.74 13.19
C LEU A 291 20.98 -7.80 12.11
N LEU A 292 22.22 -7.81 11.57
CA LEU A 292 22.68 -8.84 10.62
C LEU A 292 22.85 -10.19 11.31
N SER A 293 23.36 -10.20 12.53
CA SER A 293 23.47 -11.40 13.35
C SER A 293 22.10 -11.97 13.67
N VAL A 294 21.14 -11.11 14.02
CA VAL A 294 19.74 -11.51 14.21
C VAL A 294 19.16 -12.11 12.93
N GLN A 295 19.36 -11.47 11.77
CA GLN A 295 18.88 -11.96 10.49
C GLN A 295 19.43 -13.36 10.14
N ARG A 296 20.70 -13.61 10.41
CA ARG A 296 21.34 -14.93 10.18
C ARG A 296 20.79 -16.01 11.10
N ALA A 297 20.38 -15.65 12.30
CA ALA A 297 19.83 -16.57 13.29
C ALA A 297 18.33 -16.87 13.08
N VAL A 298 17.64 -16.07 12.28
CA VAL A 298 16.24 -16.35 11.94
C VAL A 298 16.19 -17.66 11.16
N PRO A 299 15.40 -18.67 11.60
CA PRO A 299 15.15 -19.85 10.80
C PRO A 299 14.60 -19.41 9.45
N GLN A 300 15.22 -19.85 8.36
CA GLN A 300 14.71 -19.54 7.03
C GLN A 300 13.28 -20.05 6.96
N ALA A 301 12.32 -19.16 6.78
CA ALA A 301 10.94 -19.54 6.51
C ALA A 301 10.97 -20.54 5.36
N HIS A 302 10.26 -21.66 5.49
CA HIS A 302 10.29 -22.73 4.52
C HIS A 302 9.94 -22.11 3.16
N GLY A 303 10.80 -22.27 2.16
CA GLY A 303 10.67 -21.61 0.86
C GLY A 303 9.28 -21.81 0.20
N GLU A 304 8.59 -22.90 0.53
CA GLU A 304 7.20 -23.18 0.14
C GLU A 304 6.19 -22.20 0.76
N GLN A 305 6.34 -21.85 2.03
CA GLN A 305 5.43 -20.88 2.69
C GLN A 305 5.58 -19.48 2.11
N VAL A 306 6.81 -19.07 1.82
CA VAL A 306 7.10 -17.78 1.18
C VAL A 306 6.56 -17.76 -0.25
N ARG A 307 6.72 -18.86 -1.00
CA ARG A 307 6.15 -18.98 -2.34
C ARG A 307 4.63 -18.90 -2.32
N ALA A 308 3.98 -19.68 -1.47
CA ALA A 308 2.52 -19.64 -1.30
C ALA A 308 2.03 -18.24 -0.89
N ALA A 309 2.74 -17.55 -0.02
CA ALA A 309 2.42 -16.18 0.36
C ALA A 309 2.54 -15.20 -0.81
N ARG A 310 3.57 -15.33 -1.66
CA ARG A 310 3.73 -14.51 -2.87
C ARG A 310 2.63 -14.78 -3.90
N GLU A 311 2.20 -16.01 -4.05
CA GLU A 311 1.08 -16.39 -4.92
C GLU A 311 -0.25 -15.78 -4.43
N ILE A 312 -0.50 -15.78 -3.11
CA ILE A 312 -1.66 -15.10 -2.53
C ILE A 312 -1.60 -13.61 -2.81
N VAL A 313 -0.45 -12.96 -2.57
CA VAL A 313 -0.26 -11.53 -2.83
C VAL A 313 -0.53 -11.19 -4.30
N ALA A 314 0.04 -11.94 -5.24
CA ALA A 314 -0.17 -11.71 -6.67
C ALA A 314 -1.65 -11.82 -7.05
N ARG A 315 -2.35 -12.86 -6.60
CA ARG A 315 -3.79 -13.04 -6.83
C ARG A 315 -4.63 -11.90 -6.25
N GLU A 316 -4.33 -11.47 -5.03
CA GLU A 316 -5.07 -10.39 -4.38
C GLU A 316 -4.83 -9.02 -5.05
N VAL A 317 -3.64 -8.78 -5.61
CA VAL A 317 -3.36 -7.61 -6.44
C VAL A 317 -4.23 -7.62 -7.69
N GLU A 318 -4.34 -8.75 -8.40
CA GLU A 318 -5.22 -8.87 -9.57
C GLU A 318 -6.70 -8.61 -9.22
N VAL A 319 -7.16 -9.15 -8.07
CA VAL A 319 -8.53 -8.89 -7.57
C VAL A 319 -8.74 -7.41 -7.30
N PHE A 320 -7.78 -6.77 -6.66
CA PHE A 320 -7.83 -5.34 -6.37
C PHE A 320 -7.87 -4.50 -7.64
N GLU A 321 -6.98 -4.76 -8.60
CA GLU A 321 -6.90 -4.01 -9.87
C GLU A 321 -8.17 -4.18 -10.72
N ARG A 322 -8.74 -5.39 -10.77
CA ARG A 322 -10.06 -5.60 -11.40
C ARG A 322 -11.15 -4.74 -10.73
N SER A 323 -11.12 -4.63 -9.40
CA SER A 323 -12.07 -3.78 -8.68
C SER A 323 -11.90 -2.29 -8.98
N LEU A 324 -10.65 -1.83 -9.18
CA LEU A 324 -10.36 -0.45 -9.61
C LEU A 324 -10.87 -0.22 -11.04
N GLY A 325 -10.61 -1.16 -11.96
CA GLY A 325 -11.09 -1.11 -13.33
C GLY A 325 -12.62 -1.04 -13.40
N ALA A 326 -13.33 -1.87 -12.64
CA ALA A 326 -14.79 -1.83 -12.57
C ALA A 326 -15.31 -0.44 -12.13
N ARG A 327 -14.69 0.16 -11.12
CA ARG A 327 -15.10 1.48 -10.60
C ARG A 327 -14.77 2.64 -11.52
N SER A 328 -13.75 2.52 -12.35
CA SER A 328 -13.44 3.54 -13.35
C SER A 328 -14.62 3.74 -14.33
N MET A 329 -15.52 2.75 -14.44
CA MET A 329 -16.73 2.81 -15.23
C MET A 329 -17.94 3.44 -14.50
N ASP A 330 -17.88 3.65 -13.18
CA ASP A 330 -18.99 4.22 -12.41
C ASP A 330 -19.48 5.58 -12.96
N PRO A 331 -18.62 6.51 -13.39
CA PRO A 331 -19.08 7.76 -14.02
C PRO A 331 -19.83 7.52 -15.32
N VAL A 332 -19.40 6.54 -16.11
CA VAL A 332 -20.05 6.17 -17.38
C VAL A 332 -21.42 5.57 -17.09
N VAL A 333 -21.50 4.65 -16.12
CA VAL A 333 -22.77 4.02 -15.69
C VAL A 333 -23.75 5.08 -15.16
N ARG A 334 -23.27 6.04 -14.36
CA ARG A 334 -24.10 7.14 -13.88
C ARG A 334 -24.64 7.98 -15.04
N ARG A 335 -23.78 8.45 -15.94
CA ARG A 335 -24.21 9.22 -17.11
C ARG A 335 -25.22 8.48 -17.98
N LEU A 336 -25.04 7.15 -18.11
CA LEU A 336 -26.00 6.33 -18.86
C LEU A 336 -27.38 6.31 -18.16
N ARG A 337 -27.41 6.15 -16.83
CA ARG A 337 -28.65 6.20 -16.05
C ARG A 337 -29.30 7.57 -16.13
N ASP A 338 -28.53 8.63 -15.90
CA ASP A 338 -29.05 10.01 -15.97
C ASP A 338 -29.66 10.30 -17.34
N HIS A 339 -29.02 9.84 -18.41
CA HIS A 339 -29.54 9.98 -19.77
C HIS A 339 -30.86 9.22 -19.99
N VAL A 340 -30.95 7.99 -19.48
CA VAL A 340 -32.18 7.19 -19.57
C VAL A 340 -33.31 7.87 -18.78
N ASP A 341 -33.01 8.31 -17.55
CA ASP A 341 -33.97 8.98 -16.67
C ASP A 341 -34.48 10.29 -17.28
N GLU A 342 -33.62 11.07 -17.96
CA GLU A 342 -33.99 12.27 -18.69
C GLU A 342 -34.97 11.94 -19.84
N VAL A 343 -34.65 10.95 -20.67
CA VAL A 343 -35.48 10.52 -21.79
C VAL A 343 -36.84 10.00 -21.29
N VAL A 344 -36.84 9.21 -20.21
CA VAL A 344 -38.08 8.72 -19.57
C VAL A 344 -38.92 9.89 -19.02
N GLY A 345 -38.28 10.83 -18.30
CA GLY A 345 -38.94 11.99 -17.71
C GLY A 345 -39.62 12.87 -18.78
N GLU A 346 -38.94 13.07 -19.92
CA GLU A 346 -39.54 13.80 -21.03
C GLU A 346 -40.75 13.08 -21.64
N GLU A 347 -40.73 11.76 -21.78
CA GLU A 347 -41.87 10.99 -22.25
C GLU A 347 -43.03 11.02 -21.25
N ILE A 348 -42.76 10.93 -19.97
CA ILE A 348 -43.80 11.04 -18.91
C ILE A 348 -44.44 12.44 -18.96
N SER A 349 -43.65 13.49 -19.15
CA SER A 349 -44.18 14.88 -19.23
C SER A 349 -45.12 15.14 -20.41
N ARG A 350 -45.03 14.32 -21.45
CA ARG A 350 -45.90 14.36 -22.64
C ARG A 350 -47.24 13.62 -22.43
N LEU A 351 -47.30 12.75 -21.44
CA LEU A 351 -48.55 12.04 -21.14
C LEU A 351 -49.58 13.01 -20.53
N ARG A 352 -50.80 12.93 -21.02
CA ARG A 352 -51.91 13.76 -20.55
C ARG A 352 -52.97 12.85 -19.95
N PRO A 353 -52.98 12.69 -18.62
CA PRO A 353 -54.02 11.92 -17.98
C PRO A 353 -55.39 12.67 -18.09
N VAL A 354 -56.43 11.91 -18.39
CA VAL A 354 -57.82 12.36 -18.33
C VAL A 354 -58.45 11.64 -17.15
N ASP A 355 -59.01 12.37 -16.22
CA ASP A 355 -59.58 11.88 -14.97
C ASP A 355 -58.64 10.94 -14.13
N GLY A 356 -57.33 11.30 -14.18
CA GLY A 356 -56.29 10.54 -13.47
C GLY A 356 -55.88 9.23 -14.18
N CYS A 357 -56.42 8.93 -15.35
CA CYS A 357 -56.12 7.73 -16.13
C CYS A 357 -55.40 8.07 -17.44
N ILE A 358 -54.46 7.22 -17.87
CA ILE A 358 -53.80 7.29 -19.18
C ILE A 358 -54.40 6.18 -20.05
N SER A 359 -54.79 6.53 -21.29
CA SER A 359 -55.27 5.52 -22.22
C SER A 359 -54.20 4.52 -22.61
N ALA A 360 -54.60 3.25 -22.88
CA ALA A 360 -53.67 2.24 -23.35
C ALA A 360 -52.94 2.62 -24.66
N ASP A 361 -53.64 3.38 -25.54
CA ASP A 361 -53.05 3.85 -26.78
C ASP A 361 -52.00 4.94 -26.56
N ASP A 362 -52.23 5.86 -25.62
CA ASP A 362 -51.25 6.89 -25.26
C ASP A 362 -50.02 6.26 -24.57
N ALA A 363 -50.23 5.32 -23.67
CA ALA A 363 -49.15 4.58 -23.05
C ALA A 363 -48.33 3.79 -24.08
N THR A 364 -49.00 3.11 -25.01
CA THR A 364 -48.35 2.37 -26.10
C THR A 364 -47.53 3.29 -27.01
N ARG A 365 -48.08 4.47 -27.35
CA ARG A 365 -47.37 5.47 -28.14
C ARG A 365 -46.14 6.00 -27.43
N ALA A 366 -46.25 6.35 -26.16
CA ALA A 366 -45.13 6.82 -25.34
C ALA A 366 -44.03 5.77 -25.24
N LEU A 367 -44.35 4.50 -24.97
CA LEU A 367 -43.36 3.42 -24.90
C LEU A 367 -42.63 3.18 -26.24
N ARG A 368 -43.36 3.25 -27.36
CA ARG A 368 -42.75 3.14 -28.71
C ARG A 368 -41.81 4.31 -29.00
N HIS A 369 -42.22 5.52 -28.62
CA HIS A 369 -41.40 6.70 -28.79
C HIS A 369 -40.16 6.68 -27.92
N LEU A 370 -40.28 6.25 -26.66
CA LEU A 370 -39.19 6.01 -25.74
C LEU A 370 -38.17 5.01 -26.35
N ALA A 371 -38.65 3.86 -26.79
CA ALA A 371 -37.82 2.86 -27.45
C ALA A 371 -37.08 3.43 -28.69
N ALA A 372 -37.79 4.14 -29.54
CA ALA A 372 -37.19 4.77 -30.72
C ALA A 372 -36.09 5.78 -30.36
N ARG A 373 -36.28 6.57 -29.32
CA ARG A 373 -35.24 7.53 -28.83
C ARG A 373 -34.01 6.81 -28.26
N LEU A 374 -34.20 5.78 -27.47
CA LEU A 374 -33.09 5.03 -26.89
C LEU A 374 -32.25 4.30 -27.94
N ILE A 375 -32.89 3.81 -29.04
CA ILE A 375 -32.15 3.09 -30.10
C ILE A 375 -31.65 4.01 -31.21
N HIS A 376 -32.06 5.31 -31.24
CA HIS A 376 -31.69 6.23 -32.30
C HIS A 376 -30.16 6.37 -32.45
N ASN A 377 -29.47 6.76 -31.40
CA ASN A 377 -28.01 6.92 -31.41
C ASN A 377 -27.28 5.63 -31.77
N PRO A 378 -27.56 4.46 -31.13
CA PRO A 378 -27.03 3.19 -31.56
C PRO A 378 -27.21 2.93 -33.08
N THR A 379 -28.40 3.16 -33.61
CA THR A 379 -28.67 2.96 -35.05
C THR A 379 -27.85 3.89 -35.96
N VAL A 380 -27.70 5.15 -35.59
CA VAL A 380 -26.85 6.10 -36.32
C VAL A 380 -25.38 5.68 -36.29
N MET A 381 -24.90 5.27 -35.13
CA MET A 381 -23.51 4.80 -34.97
C MET A 381 -23.23 3.51 -35.71
N ALA A 382 -24.19 2.59 -35.80
CA ALA A 382 -24.09 1.38 -36.61
C ALA A 382 -23.82 1.68 -38.08
N ARG A 383 -24.58 2.67 -38.64
CA ARG A 383 -24.40 3.11 -40.04
C ARG A 383 -23.02 3.74 -40.24
N LYS A 384 -22.59 4.62 -39.34
CA LYS A 384 -21.26 5.25 -39.40
C LYS A 384 -20.14 4.23 -39.30
N ALA A 385 -20.28 3.25 -38.42
CA ALA A 385 -19.32 2.15 -38.28
C ALA A 385 -19.22 1.34 -39.59
N GLY A 386 -20.37 1.10 -40.26
CA GLY A 386 -20.42 0.49 -41.58
C GLY A 386 -19.69 1.29 -42.65
N GLU A 387 -19.86 2.61 -42.66
CA GLU A 387 -19.20 3.52 -43.60
C GLU A 387 -17.68 3.63 -43.35
N SER A 388 -17.26 3.54 -42.11
CA SER A 388 -15.85 3.68 -41.71
C SER A 388 -15.07 2.34 -41.60
N GLY A 389 -15.70 1.20 -41.91
CA GLY A 389 -15.06 -0.12 -41.82
C GLY A 389 -14.82 -0.62 -40.40
N GLN A 390 -15.56 -0.07 -39.41
CA GLN A 390 -15.44 -0.42 -37.97
C GLN A 390 -16.60 -1.33 -37.50
N GLN A 391 -17.17 -2.13 -38.40
CA GLN A 391 -18.33 -2.97 -38.11
C GLN A 391 -18.06 -3.94 -36.94
N ASP A 392 -16.92 -4.63 -36.95
CA ASP A 392 -16.61 -5.64 -35.94
C ASP A 392 -16.48 -5.03 -34.54
N ALA A 393 -15.77 -3.90 -34.41
CA ALA A 393 -15.65 -3.19 -33.14
C ALA A 393 -17.00 -2.68 -32.63
N TYR A 394 -17.89 -2.27 -33.53
CA TYR A 394 -19.23 -1.84 -33.16
C TYR A 394 -20.12 -3.01 -32.72
N LEU A 395 -20.03 -4.16 -33.38
CA LEU A 395 -20.76 -5.36 -33.00
C LEU A 395 -20.30 -5.89 -31.63
N GLU A 396 -18.98 -5.90 -31.36
CA GLU A 396 -18.44 -6.22 -30.05
C GLU A 396 -18.97 -5.27 -28.96
N ALA A 397 -19.02 -3.97 -29.23
CA ALA A 397 -19.56 -2.99 -28.30
C ALA A 397 -21.07 -3.22 -28.03
N LEU A 398 -21.86 -3.52 -29.05
CA LEU A 398 -23.28 -3.86 -28.89
C LEU A 398 -23.51 -5.13 -28.09
N GLN A 399 -22.72 -6.16 -28.32
CA GLN A 399 -22.76 -7.40 -27.56
C GLN A 399 -22.46 -7.14 -26.07
N LEU A 400 -21.43 -6.33 -25.77
CA LEU A 400 -21.06 -5.97 -24.41
C LEU A 400 -22.15 -5.13 -23.71
N VAL A 401 -22.79 -4.19 -24.41
CA VAL A 401 -23.74 -3.24 -23.80
C VAL A 401 -25.16 -3.81 -23.71
N LEU A 402 -25.63 -4.51 -24.76
CA LEU A 402 -27.00 -4.99 -24.88
C LEU A 402 -27.13 -6.50 -24.65
N GLY A 403 -26.02 -7.24 -24.51
CA GLY A 403 -26.03 -8.70 -24.40
C GLY A 403 -26.56 -9.41 -25.68
N MET A 404 -26.51 -8.70 -26.82
CA MET A 404 -27.02 -9.24 -28.09
C MET A 404 -25.89 -9.96 -28.80
N ASP A 405 -26.05 -11.27 -29.05
CA ASP A 405 -25.18 -12.03 -29.96
C ASP A 405 -25.49 -11.60 -31.41
N ALA A 406 -24.78 -10.59 -31.87
CA ALA A 406 -24.83 -10.13 -33.26
C ALA A 406 -23.76 -10.84 -34.09
N SER A 407 -23.86 -12.17 -34.20
CA SER A 407 -23.01 -12.93 -35.14
C SER A 407 -23.39 -12.55 -36.57
N PRO A 408 -22.42 -12.25 -37.45
CA PRO A 408 -22.71 -11.90 -38.86
C PRO A 408 -23.47 -12.97 -39.68
N SER A 409 -23.58 -14.19 -39.18
CA SER A 409 -24.25 -15.28 -39.85
C SER A 409 -25.78 -15.19 -39.89
N ASP A 410 -26.42 -14.39 -39.02
CA ASP A 410 -27.88 -14.27 -39.01
C ASP A 410 -28.43 -13.10 -39.83
N THR A 411 -27.56 -12.23 -40.35
CA THR A 411 -27.99 -11.00 -41.07
C THR A 411 -27.95 -11.09 -42.59
N LEU A 412 -27.52 -12.21 -43.19
CA LEU A 412 -27.37 -12.31 -44.67
C LEU A 412 -28.34 -13.26 -45.40
N THR A 413 -29.38 -13.73 -44.72
CA THR A 413 -30.48 -14.47 -45.42
C THR A 413 -31.83 -13.79 -45.23
N VAL A 414 -31.90 -12.47 -45.37
CA VAL A 414 -33.17 -11.86 -45.75
C VAL A 414 -33.31 -11.97 -47.27
N SER A 415 -33.87 -13.07 -47.66
CA SER A 415 -34.41 -13.30 -49.01
C SER A 415 -35.21 -12.05 -49.44
N ASN A 416 -34.94 -11.63 -50.65
CA ASN A 416 -35.56 -10.51 -51.37
C ASN A 416 -37.00 -10.82 -51.72
N LYS A 417 -37.84 -11.30 -50.79
CA LYS A 417 -39.26 -11.56 -50.94
C LYS A 417 -39.96 -11.27 -49.62
N GLU A 418 -40.26 -10.03 -49.40
CA GLU A 418 -41.42 -9.47 -48.71
C GLU A 418 -41.13 -8.02 -48.36
N ARG A 419 -41.19 -7.15 -49.39
CA ARG A 419 -41.37 -5.71 -49.17
C ARG A 419 -42.80 -5.49 -48.69
N ASN A 420 -43.01 -5.61 -47.41
CA ASN A 420 -44.14 -4.94 -46.79
C ASN A 420 -43.66 -3.56 -46.29
N VAL A 421 -44.04 -2.61 -47.10
CA VAL A 421 -43.93 -1.17 -46.92
C VAL A 421 -44.54 -0.79 -45.59
N PHE A 422 -43.75 -0.43 -44.59
CA PHE A 422 -44.23 0.47 -43.56
C PHE A 422 -43.88 1.90 -43.97
N THR A 423 -44.82 2.51 -44.65
CA THR A 423 -44.88 3.95 -44.90
C THR A 423 -45.12 4.61 -43.54
N CYS A 424 -44.13 5.26 -42.99
CA CYS A 424 -44.31 6.23 -41.93
C CYS A 424 -44.66 7.56 -42.62
N ALA A 425 -45.94 7.91 -42.67
CA ALA A 425 -46.40 9.25 -42.98
C ALA A 425 -46.62 9.98 -41.64
N LEU A 426 -45.86 11.13 -41.51
CA LEU A 426 -46.02 12.30 -40.64
C LEU A 426 -46.12 12.08 -39.14
#